data_4263ac7f06cc23272aeb4568c30cf3b1
#
_entry.id   4263ac7f06cc23272aeb4568c30cf3b1
#
_cell.length_a   1.000
_cell.length_b   1.000
_cell.length_c   1.000
_cell.angle_alpha   90.00
_cell.angle_beta   90.00
_cell.angle_gamma   90.00
#
_symmetry.space_group_name_H-M   'P 1'
#
loop_
_entity.id
_entity.type
_entity.pdbx_description
1 polymer ?
#
loop_
_entity_poly.entity_id
_entity_poly.type
_entity_poly.pdbx_seq_one_letter_code
_entity_poly.pdbx_strand_id
1 'polypeptide(L)'
;KSRHKILGAYIFFYDQLNEFIAQSDLEITEVITTLLLVIKRDFQFVEIGLTQNDDPQMIFETMNGRGASLSETDLIRNYIFMRANSNEENLDEIYDNYWDEFDDPNAEYRWHDKTSRGRYSETRLQFYVIDYLTLKLQTEIRYDQVFYYYKLFILNSANFKSIEVELKELTRYSHIFKKLTSLKDNTPFGKLADRLRDMDISTLFPLLMYVEGDHEITQNNKNEIYSILDSYLTRRFLCGLTTKNYNNIFLEYLKFLNDHKEAISFRTHLQSKTSETNLWPSDNMLLEKLIDRPLYREERKRTKSISNILLEVEQFKRGRNQEQVNFLNTGLHIEHILPQTWFENWTLEGELVTEDDFELSPFAVRTEDDKEGKYHKIEGRNKMLHTIGNLTILTSSLNPSVSNSSFIVKKREIGGQSTLIINQYFQEKEEWSEDEIAERSKALFETISKIWTY
;
A
#
# COMPACT_ATOMS: atom_id res chain seq x y z
N LYS A 1 29.88 9.40 12.55
CA LYS A 1 29.51 10.13 13.78
C LYS A 1 28.48 11.17 13.39
N SER A 2 27.22 10.99 13.80
CA SER A 2 26.16 11.99 13.63
C SER A 2 26.59 13.23 14.41
N ARG A 3 26.83 14.35 13.73
CA ARG A 3 27.04 15.62 14.39
C ARG A 3 25.69 16.10 14.93
N HIS A 4 25.60 16.36 16.21
CA HIS A 4 24.42 16.95 16.82
C HIS A 4 24.00 18.19 16.01
N LYS A 5 22.70 18.33 15.65
CA LYS A 5 22.23 19.42 14.78
C LYS A 5 22.64 20.81 15.28
N ILE A 6 22.62 21.03 16.61
CA ILE A 6 23.07 22.28 17.26
C ILE A 6 24.56 22.50 17.02
N LEU A 7 25.40 21.48 17.14
CA LEU A 7 26.83 21.56 16.85
C LEU A 7 27.09 21.84 15.36
N GLY A 8 26.28 21.23 14.49
CA GLY A 8 26.32 21.52 13.05
C GLY A 8 25.99 22.97 12.71
N ALA A 9 24.94 23.50 13.32
CA ALA A 9 24.56 24.92 13.18
C ALA A 9 25.67 25.86 13.75
N TYR A 10 26.21 25.54 14.92
CA TYR A 10 27.30 26.31 15.51
C TYR A 10 28.53 26.36 14.57
N ILE A 11 28.95 25.21 14.04
CA ILE A 11 30.10 25.15 13.11
C ILE A 11 29.78 25.95 11.83
N PHE A 12 28.58 25.80 11.27
CA PHE A 12 28.16 26.56 10.10
C PHE A 12 28.25 28.07 10.33
N PHE A 13 27.67 28.58 11.39
CA PHE A 13 27.76 30.03 11.70
C PHE A 13 29.16 30.48 12.03
N TYR A 14 29.96 29.67 12.72
CA TYR A 14 31.34 29.95 12.98
C TYR A 14 32.17 30.09 11.67
N ASP A 15 32.01 29.14 10.75
CA ASP A 15 32.70 29.17 9.47
C ASP A 15 32.25 30.37 8.61
N GLN A 16 30.93 30.66 8.58
CA GLN A 16 30.39 31.81 7.84
C GLN A 16 30.86 33.16 8.39
N LEU A 17 30.95 33.27 9.72
CA LEU A 17 31.48 34.49 10.33
C LEU A 17 32.97 34.70 10.04
N ASN A 18 33.77 33.60 10.09
CA ASN A 18 35.19 33.69 9.75
C ASN A 18 35.40 34.02 8.27
N GLU A 19 34.61 33.49 7.36
CA GLU A 19 34.66 33.80 5.95
C GLU A 19 34.26 35.27 5.71
N PHE A 20 33.20 35.78 6.35
CA PHE A 20 32.78 37.14 6.26
C PHE A 20 33.86 38.12 6.77
N ILE A 21 34.51 37.80 7.90
CA ILE A 21 35.62 38.58 8.43
C ILE A 21 36.81 38.59 7.47
N ALA A 22 37.15 37.44 6.88
CA ALA A 22 38.30 37.30 5.96
C ALA A 22 38.08 38.05 4.62
N GLN A 23 36.83 38.26 4.21
CA GLN A 23 36.47 38.99 2.99
C GLN A 23 36.31 40.51 3.24
N SER A 24 36.41 40.98 4.48
CA SER A 24 36.27 42.36 4.82
C SER A 24 37.64 43.10 4.74
N ASP A 25 37.65 44.28 4.18
CA ASP A 25 38.82 45.20 4.18
C ASP A 25 39.04 45.94 5.50
N LEU A 26 38.15 45.73 6.49
CA LEU A 26 38.19 46.36 7.81
C LEU A 26 38.97 45.51 8.81
N GLU A 27 39.50 46.19 9.84
CA GLU A 27 40.10 45.48 10.98
C GLU A 27 39.09 44.62 11.70
N ILE A 28 39.53 43.43 12.18
CA ILE A 28 38.66 42.40 12.80
C ILE A 28 37.79 43.02 13.93
N THR A 29 38.38 43.89 14.73
CA THR A 29 37.68 44.59 15.83
C THR A 29 36.58 45.52 15.33
N GLU A 30 36.74 46.14 14.20
CA GLU A 30 35.74 47.01 13.56
C GLU A 30 34.59 46.18 12.98
N VAL A 31 34.90 45.07 12.34
CA VAL A 31 33.89 44.14 11.81
C VAL A 31 33.03 43.56 12.94
N ILE A 32 33.65 43.04 14.01
CA ILE A 32 32.94 42.53 15.17
C ILE A 32 32.08 43.59 15.85
N THR A 33 32.63 44.77 16.05
CA THR A 33 31.89 45.89 16.66
C THR A 33 30.68 46.28 15.81
N THR A 34 30.82 46.37 14.50
CA THR A 34 29.76 46.69 13.57
C THR A 34 28.68 45.62 13.58
N LEU A 35 29.03 44.36 13.53
CA LEU A 35 28.08 43.24 13.62
C LEU A 35 27.28 43.26 14.93
N LEU A 36 27.93 43.50 16.07
CA LEU A 36 27.28 43.65 17.36
C LEU A 36 26.33 44.82 17.42
N LEU A 37 26.71 45.98 16.81
CA LEU A 37 25.83 47.13 16.72
C LEU A 37 24.61 46.86 15.84
N VAL A 38 24.76 46.22 14.70
CA VAL A 38 23.65 45.81 13.84
C VAL A 38 22.71 44.87 14.59
N ILE A 39 23.23 43.84 15.26
CA ILE A 39 22.41 42.90 16.04
C ILE A 39 21.63 43.62 17.16
N LYS A 40 22.28 44.55 17.87
CA LYS A 40 21.65 45.26 18.99
C LYS A 40 20.67 46.37 18.59
N ARG A 41 20.88 46.99 17.46
CA ARG A 41 20.12 48.17 17.03
C ARG A 41 19.10 47.87 15.93
N ASP A 42 19.49 47.05 14.95
CA ASP A 42 18.73 46.89 13.71
C ASP A 42 17.88 45.64 13.72
N PHE A 43 18.18 44.66 14.59
CA PHE A 43 17.31 43.50 14.84
C PHE A 43 16.31 43.82 15.96
N GLN A 44 15.03 43.50 15.71
CA GLN A 44 13.96 43.63 16.72
C GLN A 44 13.57 42.22 17.17
N PHE A 45 13.66 42.00 18.48
CA PHE A 45 13.20 40.73 19.11
C PHE A 45 11.93 41.06 19.91
N VAL A 46 10.94 40.17 19.80
CA VAL A 46 9.75 40.17 20.64
C VAL A 46 9.93 39.13 21.72
N GLU A 47 10.05 39.56 22.97
CA GLU A 47 10.04 38.68 24.14
C GLU A 47 8.61 38.52 24.65
N ILE A 48 8.12 37.27 24.71
CA ILE A 48 6.80 36.97 25.27
C ILE A 48 7.01 36.18 26.54
N GLY A 49 6.79 36.83 27.69
CA GLY A 49 6.81 36.18 29.00
C GLY A 49 5.53 35.37 29.19
N LEU A 50 5.66 34.06 29.39
CA LEU A 50 4.55 33.17 29.68
C LEU A 50 4.25 33.15 31.18
N THR A 51 2.98 33.13 31.55
CA THR A 51 2.51 32.94 32.93
C THR A 51 2.20 31.49 33.19
N GLN A 52 1.98 31.09 34.43
CA GLN A 52 1.63 29.68 34.79
C GLN A 52 0.30 29.20 34.17
N ASN A 53 -0.56 30.16 33.75
CA ASN A 53 -1.86 29.84 33.12
C ASN A 53 -1.81 29.81 31.61
N ASP A 54 -0.70 30.17 30.98
CA ASP A 54 -0.53 30.13 29.53
C ASP A 54 -0.16 28.72 29.09
N ASP A 55 -0.75 28.28 28.01
CA ASP A 55 -0.32 27.03 27.31
C ASP A 55 0.82 27.42 26.34
N PRO A 56 2.10 27.13 26.71
CA PRO A 56 3.25 27.52 25.87
C PRO A 56 3.16 26.90 24.48
N GLN A 57 2.53 25.72 24.35
CA GLN A 57 2.41 25.04 23.09
C GLN A 57 1.39 25.70 22.17
N MET A 58 0.22 26.11 22.70
CA MET A 58 -0.80 26.82 21.92
C MET A 58 -0.25 28.19 21.41
N ILE A 59 0.52 28.87 22.23
CA ILE A 59 1.16 30.15 21.83
C ILE A 59 2.20 29.89 20.73
N PHE A 60 3.02 28.87 20.90
CA PHE A 60 4.04 28.47 19.94
C PHE A 60 3.42 28.03 18.60
N GLU A 61 2.34 27.25 18.60
CA GLU A 61 1.58 26.85 17.40
C GLU A 61 1.02 28.08 16.67
N THR A 62 0.42 29.03 17.42
CA THR A 62 -0.15 30.26 16.85
C THR A 62 0.92 31.12 16.20
N MET A 63 2.10 31.20 16.81
CA MET A 63 3.22 32.01 16.29
C MET A 63 3.90 31.36 15.08
N ASN A 64 4.01 30.01 15.05
CA ASN A 64 4.62 29.27 13.93
C ASN A 64 3.77 29.28 12.64
N GLY A 65 2.52 29.67 12.70
CA GLY A 65 1.68 29.86 11.51
C GLY A 65 2.20 30.89 10.50
N ARG A 66 3.29 31.63 10.82
CA ARG A 66 3.94 32.60 9.94
C ARG A 66 5.35 32.21 9.47
N GLY A 67 5.89 31.07 9.90
CA GLY A 67 7.21 30.54 9.53
C GLY A 67 7.14 29.17 8.89
N ALA A 68 8.24 28.39 8.91
CA ALA A 68 8.21 26.98 8.58
C ALA A 68 7.38 26.26 9.65
N SER A 69 6.17 25.82 9.29
CA SER A 69 5.28 25.14 10.24
C SER A 69 5.94 23.85 10.72
N LEU A 70 5.86 23.61 12.02
CA LEU A 70 6.21 22.30 12.58
C LEU A 70 5.26 21.24 12.01
N SER A 71 5.79 20.03 11.78
CA SER A 71 4.93 18.92 11.41
C SER A 71 4.06 18.50 12.62
N GLU A 72 2.94 17.86 12.33
CA GLU A 72 2.07 17.26 13.35
C GLU A 72 2.85 16.34 14.31
N THR A 73 3.82 15.60 13.78
CA THR A 73 4.67 14.69 14.55
C THR A 73 5.71 15.41 15.41
N ASP A 74 6.21 16.57 14.98
CA ASP A 74 7.08 17.40 15.83
C ASP A 74 6.30 17.99 17.02
N LEU A 75 5.03 18.39 16.79
CA LEU A 75 4.15 18.86 17.87
C LEU A 75 3.88 17.74 18.89
N ILE A 76 3.62 16.53 18.44
CA ILE A 76 3.43 15.36 19.31
C ILE A 76 4.70 15.08 20.11
N ARG A 77 5.87 15.04 19.46
CA ARG A 77 7.15 14.87 20.14
C ARG A 77 7.34 15.89 21.23
N ASN A 78 7.20 17.17 20.93
CA ASN A 78 7.36 18.26 21.88
C ASN A 78 6.38 18.12 23.06
N TYR A 79 5.13 17.73 22.81
CA TYR A 79 4.13 17.53 23.84
C TYR A 79 4.49 16.37 24.79
N ILE A 80 5.00 15.25 24.25
CA ILE A 80 5.47 14.11 25.05
C ILE A 80 6.61 14.55 25.99
N PHE A 81 7.67 15.18 25.44
CA PHE A 81 8.83 15.56 26.22
C PHE A 81 8.55 16.72 27.21
N MET A 82 7.61 17.63 26.87
CA MET A 82 7.14 18.63 27.82
C MET A 82 6.46 17.98 29.03
N ARG A 83 5.58 17.00 28.82
CA ARG A 83 4.92 16.27 29.92
C ARG A 83 5.93 15.46 30.74
N ALA A 84 6.89 14.80 30.09
CA ALA A 84 7.97 14.07 30.77
C ALA A 84 8.79 14.99 31.68
N ASN A 85 9.15 16.17 31.20
CA ASN A 85 9.85 17.18 31.99
C ASN A 85 9.00 17.68 33.16
N SER A 86 7.70 17.91 32.94
CA SER A 86 6.79 18.36 34.02
C SER A 86 6.57 17.28 35.09
N ASN A 87 6.72 16.01 34.73
CA ASN A 87 6.65 14.89 35.65
C ASN A 87 8.02 14.52 36.29
N GLU A 88 9.06 15.32 36.02
CA GLU A 88 10.42 15.11 36.49
C GLU A 88 11.01 13.74 36.05
N GLU A 89 10.56 13.21 34.89
CA GLU A 89 11.07 11.98 34.31
C GLU A 89 12.44 12.22 33.63
N ASN A 90 13.27 11.17 33.51
CA ASN A 90 14.58 11.24 32.87
C ASN A 90 14.43 11.37 31.34
N LEU A 91 14.60 12.55 30.79
CA LEU A 91 14.40 12.84 29.37
C LEU A 91 15.36 12.08 28.45
N ASP A 92 16.63 11.94 28.87
CA ASP A 92 17.65 11.26 28.08
C ASP A 92 17.31 9.75 27.98
N GLU A 93 16.91 9.15 29.08
CA GLU A 93 16.52 7.74 29.13
C GLU A 93 15.25 7.49 28.29
N ILE A 94 14.25 8.38 28.35
CA ILE A 94 13.03 8.31 27.54
C ILE A 94 13.37 8.43 26.07
N TYR A 95 14.24 9.36 25.71
CA TYR A 95 14.68 9.55 24.34
C TYR A 95 15.40 8.32 23.80
N ASP A 96 16.44 7.87 24.47
CA ASP A 96 17.29 6.76 24.05
C ASP A 96 16.54 5.43 23.95
N ASN A 97 15.58 5.17 24.87
CA ASN A 97 14.84 3.91 24.89
C ASN A 97 13.64 3.87 23.94
N TYR A 98 13.01 5.01 23.62
CA TYR A 98 11.71 4.99 22.95
C TYR A 98 11.59 5.93 21.75
N TRP A 99 12.41 7.00 21.65
CA TRP A 99 12.24 7.98 20.58
C TRP A 99 13.37 7.99 19.55
N ASP A 100 14.58 7.62 19.93
CA ASP A 100 15.76 7.63 19.06
C ASP A 100 15.53 6.85 17.75
N GLU A 101 14.79 5.72 17.81
CA GLU A 101 14.43 4.95 16.59
C GLU A 101 13.67 5.79 15.57
N PHE A 102 12.84 6.74 16.00
CA PHE A 102 12.08 7.60 15.10
C PHE A 102 12.94 8.70 14.48
N ASP A 103 13.95 9.16 15.17
CA ASP A 103 14.83 10.27 14.76
C ASP A 103 16.11 9.81 14.06
N ASP A 104 16.50 8.51 14.11
CA ASP A 104 17.76 8.03 13.53
C ASP A 104 17.76 8.14 12.00
N PRO A 105 18.58 9.05 11.41
CA PRO A 105 18.66 9.23 9.97
C PRO A 105 19.41 8.10 9.27
N ASN A 106 20.11 7.25 10.01
CA ASN A 106 20.90 6.12 9.47
C ASN A 106 20.16 4.79 9.60
N ALA A 107 18.97 4.77 10.23
CA ALA A 107 18.15 3.58 10.32
C ALA A 107 17.77 3.08 8.91
N GLU A 108 17.76 1.78 8.70
CA GLU A 108 17.28 1.17 7.45
C GLU A 108 15.84 1.61 7.15
N TYR A 109 14.99 1.69 8.18
CA TYR A 109 13.64 2.20 8.08
C TYR A 109 13.58 3.65 8.58
N ARG A 110 13.63 4.59 7.65
CA ARG A 110 13.64 6.03 7.96
C ARG A 110 12.22 6.54 8.11
N TRP A 111 11.85 6.91 9.32
CA TRP A 111 10.52 7.38 9.69
C TRP A 111 10.15 8.73 9.08
N HIS A 112 11.13 9.60 8.85
CA HIS A 112 10.93 10.92 8.25
C HIS A 112 10.89 10.92 6.72
N ASP A 113 11.09 9.77 6.06
CA ASP A 113 10.92 9.69 4.62
C ASP A 113 9.45 9.92 4.27
N LYS A 114 9.24 10.79 3.27
CA LYS A 114 7.90 11.04 2.74
C LYS A 114 7.44 9.86 1.88
N THR A 115 6.18 9.54 2.03
CA THR A 115 5.47 8.56 1.20
C THR A 115 4.08 9.08 0.86
N SER A 116 3.39 8.44 -0.07
CA SER A 116 2.06 8.87 -0.51
C SER A 116 1.00 7.83 -0.20
N ARG A 117 -0.17 8.30 0.26
CA ARG A 117 -1.41 7.52 0.41
C ARG A 117 -2.55 8.29 -0.25
N GLY A 118 -2.98 7.83 -1.43
CA GLY A 118 -3.93 8.57 -2.25
C GLY A 118 -3.38 9.96 -2.60
N ARG A 119 -4.09 11.02 -2.21
CA ARG A 119 -3.71 12.43 -2.46
C ARG A 119 -2.75 13.02 -1.41
N TYR A 120 -2.51 12.33 -0.31
CA TYR A 120 -1.70 12.83 0.79
C TYR A 120 -0.25 12.38 0.65
N SER A 121 0.69 13.28 0.93
CA SER A 121 2.13 13.02 0.92
C SER A 121 2.72 13.49 2.24
N GLU A 122 2.96 12.54 3.15
CA GLU A 122 3.40 12.77 4.52
C GLU A 122 4.57 11.85 4.88
N THR A 123 5.17 12.08 6.05
CA THR A 123 6.19 11.19 6.58
C THR A 123 5.60 9.84 6.99
N ARG A 124 6.41 8.78 6.96
CA ARG A 124 5.98 7.47 7.47
C ARG A 124 5.55 7.56 8.94
N LEU A 125 6.22 8.39 9.75
CA LEU A 125 5.87 8.61 11.15
C LEU A 125 4.47 9.23 11.28
N GLN A 126 4.12 10.21 10.46
CA GLN A 126 2.78 10.81 10.49
C GLN A 126 1.71 9.81 10.09
N PHE A 127 1.93 9.02 9.04
CA PHE A 127 0.99 7.96 8.67
C PHE A 127 0.86 6.89 9.75
N TYR A 128 1.96 6.53 10.41
CA TYR A 128 1.92 5.61 11.55
C TYR A 128 1.06 6.17 12.68
N VAL A 129 1.27 7.42 13.08
CA VAL A 129 0.50 8.05 14.17
C VAL A 129 -0.98 8.15 13.81
N ILE A 130 -1.32 8.47 12.56
CA ILE A 130 -2.71 8.45 12.07
C ILE A 130 -3.33 7.05 12.24
N ASP A 131 -2.64 6.00 11.79
CA ASP A 131 -3.15 4.63 11.89
C ASP A 131 -3.28 4.18 13.36
N TYR A 132 -2.32 4.55 14.20
CA TYR A 132 -2.36 4.29 15.64
C TYR A 132 -3.54 4.99 16.33
N LEU A 133 -3.76 6.27 16.05
CA LEU A 133 -4.90 7.01 16.59
C LEU A 133 -6.23 6.50 16.05
N THR A 134 -6.30 6.12 14.78
CA THR A 134 -7.48 5.49 14.18
C THR A 134 -7.82 4.19 14.90
N LEU A 135 -6.82 3.35 15.18
CA LEU A 135 -6.96 2.13 15.97
C LEU A 135 -7.49 2.44 17.38
N LYS A 136 -6.91 3.43 18.08
CA LYS A 136 -7.23 3.71 19.48
C LYS A 136 -8.55 4.42 19.68
N LEU A 137 -8.86 5.38 18.84
CA LEU A 137 -10.09 6.17 18.91
C LEU A 137 -11.26 5.57 18.11
N GLN A 138 -10.98 4.56 17.27
CA GLN A 138 -11.96 3.91 16.39
C GLN A 138 -12.76 4.93 15.56
N THR A 139 -12.07 5.97 15.07
CA THR A 139 -12.62 7.02 14.24
C THR A 139 -11.60 7.44 13.17
N GLU A 140 -12.09 8.04 12.08
CA GLU A 140 -11.20 8.58 11.05
C GLU A 140 -10.44 9.79 11.58
N ILE A 141 -9.12 9.80 11.39
CA ILE A 141 -8.22 10.86 11.82
C ILE A 141 -7.89 11.77 10.64
N ARG A 142 -8.14 13.06 10.79
CA ARG A 142 -7.80 14.04 9.75
C ARG A 142 -6.30 14.32 9.74
N TYR A 143 -5.71 14.37 8.56
CA TYR A 143 -4.27 14.53 8.33
C TYR A 143 -3.71 15.87 8.87
N ASP A 144 -4.57 16.89 8.94
CA ASP A 144 -4.26 18.25 9.40
C ASP A 144 -4.59 18.48 10.88
N GLN A 145 -4.96 17.44 11.63
CA GLN A 145 -5.38 17.53 13.03
C GLN A 145 -4.83 16.38 13.88
N VAL A 146 -3.74 15.75 13.47
CA VAL A 146 -3.19 14.54 14.12
C VAL A 146 -2.80 14.85 15.56
N PHE A 147 -2.15 15.97 15.80
CA PHE A 147 -1.76 16.42 17.13
C PHE A 147 -2.99 16.69 18.03
N TYR A 148 -4.03 17.30 17.51
CA TYR A 148 -5.29 17.50 18.26
C TYR A 148 -5.88 16.18 18.73
N TYR A 149 -5.97 15.18 17.85
CA TYR A 149 -6.48 13.85 18.20
C TYR A 149 -5.55 13.13 19.18
N TYR A 150 -4.23 13.32 19.06
CA TYR A 150 -3.27 12.75 20.01
C TYR A 150 -3.47 13.34 21.42
N LYS A 151 -3.58 14.67 21.57
CA LYS A 151 -3.89 15.30 22.84
C LYS A 151 -5.21 14.80 23.43
N LEU A 152 -6.26 14.73 22.61
CA LEU A 152 -7.57 14.22 23.04
C LEU A 152 -7.47 12.78 23.54
N PHE A 153 -6.75 11.92 22.83
CA PHE A 153 -6.52 10.52 23.22
C PHE A 153 -5.80 10.46 24.57
N ILE A 154 -4.73 11.19 24.77
CA ILE A 154 -3.97 11.19 26.01
C ILE A 154 -4.78 11.72 27.20
N LEU A 155 -5.46 12.83 27.02
CA LEU A 155 -6.26 13.46 28.09
C LEU A 155 -7.44 12.57 28.55
N ASN A 156 -8.00 11.79 27.62
CA ASN A 156 -9.11 10.86 27.92
C ASN A 156 -8.65 9.45 28.30
N SER A 157 -7.35 9.15 28.20
CA SER A 157 -6.82 7.82 28.47
C SER A 157 -6.46 7.67 29.95
N ALA A 158 -7.34 7.08 30.74
CA ALA A 158 -7.01 6.61 32.07
C ALA A 158 -5.94 5.48 32.08
N ASN A 159 -5.49 5.03 30.89
CA ASN A 159 -4.66 3.84 30.71
C ASN A 159 -3.17 4.11 30.84
N PHE A 160 -2.71 5.36 30.67
CA PHE A 160 -1.29 5.68 30.77
C PHE A 160 -0.96 6.25 32.14
N LYS A 161 -0.32 5.41 32.98
CA LYS A 161 0.13 5.80 34.33
C LYS A 161 1.42 6.63 34.28
N SER A 162 2.17 6.58 33.19
CA SER A 162 3.43 7.30 32.95
C SER A 162 3.66 7.49 31.45
N ILE A 163 4.54 8.42 31.10
CA ILE A 163 5.02 8.63 29.72
C ILE A 163 5.71 7.38 29.20
N GLU A 164 6.44 6.69 30.05
CA GLU A 164 7.11 5.42 29.69
C GLU A 164 6.12 4.37 29.19
N VAL A 165 4.97 4.20 29.85
CA VAL A 165 3.93 3.23 29.43
C VAL A 165 3.31 3.63 28.11
N GLU A 166 3.07 4.92 27.90
CA GLU A 166 2.58 5.48 26.63
C GLU A 166 3.56 5.18 25.49
N LEU A 167 4.84 5.48 25.70
CA LEU A 167 5.86 5.30 24.67
C LEU A 167 6.17 3.84 24.39
N LYS A 168 6.15 2.96 25.39
CA LYS A 168 6.24 1.50 25.18
C LYS A 168 5.15 1.00 24.24
N GLU A 169 3.94 1.47 24.44
CA GLU A 169 2.83 1.10 23.55
C GLU A 169 3.01 1.68 22.15
N LEU A 170 3.36 2.96 22.05
CA LEU A 170 3.63 3.61 20.78
C LEU A 170 4.73 2.86 20.00
N THR A 171 5.86 2.54 20.63
CA THR A 171 6.97 1.78 20.01
C THR A 171 6.52 0.36 19.61
N ARG A 172 5.74 -0.32 20.42
CA ARG A 172 5.20 -1.65 20.08
C ARG A 172 4.39 -1.63 18.79
N TYR A 173 3.50 -0.66 18.64
CA TYR A 173 2.67 -0.55 17.42
C TYR A 173 3.46 -0.02 16.21
N SER A 174 4.52 0.78 16.42
CA SER A 174 5.40 1.22 15.34
C SER A 174 6.10 0.03 14.67
N HIS A 175 6.51 -0.97 15.44
CA HIS A 175 7.09 -2.20 14.90
C HIS A 175 6.09 -3.00 14.04
N ILE A 176 4.81 -3.02 14.42
CA ILE A 176 3.76 -3.65 13.59
C ILE A 176 3.56 -2.87 12.29
N PHE A 177 3.48 -1.55 12.37
CA PHE A 177 3.38 -0.69 11.20
C PHE A 177 4.59 -0.85 10.24
N LYS A 178 5.80 -0.95 10.79
CA LYS A 178 7.02 -1.22 10.03
C LYS A 178 6.92 -2.56 9.28
N LYS A 179 6.41 -3.62 9.93
CA LYS A 179 6.15 -4.90 9.27
C LYS A 179 5.14 -4.75 8.12
N LEU A 180 4.03 -4.04 8.30
CA LEU A 180 3.02 -3.81 7.26
C LEU A 180 3.58 -3.12 6.01
N THR A 181 4.56 -2.24 6.19
CA THR A 181 5.12 -1.43 5.11
C THR A 181 6.37 -2.01 4.46
N SER A 182 7.08 -2.93 5.11
CA SER A 182 8.39 -3.42 4.64
C SER A 182 8.57 -4.93 4.66
N LEU A 183 7.83 -5.69 5.49
CA LEU A 183 8.00 -7.14 5.62
C LEU A 183 7.64 -7.86 4.31
N LYS A 184 8.50 -8.81 3.93
CA LYS A 184 8.27 -9.74 2.84
C LYS A 184 8.53 -11.14 3.36
N ASP A 185 7.49 -11.85 3.72
CA ASP A 185 7.56 -13.25 4.13
C ASP A 185 6.32 -14.03 3.66
N ASN A 186 6.35 -15.34 3.88
CA ASN A 186 5.26 -16.24 3.48
C ASN A 186 4.24 -16.50 4.60
N THR A 187 4.29 -15.76 5.71
CA THR A 187 3.25 -15.85 6.73
C THR A 187 1.92 -15.28 6.23
N PRO A 188 0.77 -15.69 6.77
CA PRO A 188 -0.51 -15.08 6.39
C PRO A 188 -0.52 -13.56 6.54
N PHE A 189 0.13 -13.01 7.58
CA PHE A 189 0.30 -11.58 7.78
C PHE A 189 1.16 -10.94 6.67
N GLY A 190 2.32 -11.54 6.36
CA GLY A 190 3.24 -11.03 5.34
C GLY A 190 2.61 -11.04 3.94
N LYS A 191 1.90 -12.11 3.57
CA LYS A 191 1.17 -12.21 2.29
C LYS A 191 0.10 -11.12 2.16
N LEU A 192 -0.70 -10.93 3.21
CA LEU A 192 -1.70 -9.86 3.23
C LEU A 192 -1.05 -8.48 3.15
N ALA A 193 0.05 -8.23 3.87
CA ALA A 193 0.78 -6.97 3.80
C ALA A 193 1.34 -6.70 2.38
N ASP A 194 1.88 -7.72 1.69
CA ASP A 194 2.32 -7.61 0.29
C ASP A 194 1.15 -7.26 -0.62
N ARG A 195 0.01 -7.92 -0.47
CA ARG A 195 -1.20 -7.64 -1.25
C ARG A 195 -1.70 -6.21 -1.06
N LEU A 196 -1.73 -5.72 0.17
CA LEU A 196 -2.13 -4.35 0.46
C LEU A 196 -1.23 -3.32 -0.21
N ARG A 197 0.09 -3.56 -0.23
CA ARG A 197 1.06 -2.71 -0.93
C ARG A 197 0.86 -2.74 -2.44
N ASP A 198 0.58 -3.90 -3.01
CA ASP A 198 0.34 -4.06 -4.45
C ASP A 198 -0.97 -3.41 -4.89
N MET A 199 -2.00 -3.47 -4.06
CA MET A 199 -3.30 -2.87 -4.33
C MET A 199 -3.40 -1.40 -3.89
N ASP A 200 -2.36 -0.86 -3.23
CA ASP A 200 -2.34 0.50 -2.65
C ASP A 200 -3.48 0.73 -1.63
N ILE A 201 -3.72 -0.25 -0.77
CA ILE A 201 -4.75 -0.23 0.27
C ILE A 201 -4.08 -0.07 1.63
N SER A 202 -4.05 1.14 2.18
CA SER A 202 -3.52 1.41 3.53
C SER A 202 -4.61 1.59 4.59
N THR A 203 -5.86 1.77 4.18
CA THR A 203 -6.99 1.96 5.10
C THR A 203 -7.27 0.75 6.01
N LEU A 204 -6.72 -0.42 5.67
CA LEU A 204 -6.80 -1.64 6.49
C LEU A 204 -5.73 -1.68 7.60
N PHE A 205 -4.71 -0.83 7.58
CA PHE A 205 -3.59 -0.88 8.54
C PHE A 205 -4.02 -0.78 10.00
N PRO A 206 -4.93 0.13 10.40
CA PRO A 206 -5.40 0.20 11.79
C PRO A 206 -5.99 -1.11 12.30
N LEU A 207 -6.79 -1.80 11.46
CA LEU A 207 -7.37 -3.10 11.80
C LEU A 207 -6.30 -4.18 11.96
N LEU A 208 -5.31 -4.24 11.06
CA LEU A 208 -4.23 -5.22 11.15
C LEU A 208 -3.30 -4.94 12.34
N MET A 209 -3.06 -3.67 12.66
CA MET A 209 -2.34 -3.28 13.88
C MET A 209 -3.11 -3.72 15.13
N TYR A 210 -4.44 -3.62 15.14
CA TYR A 210 -5.27 -4.14 16.21
C TYR A 210 -5.10 -5.66 16.36
N VAL A 211 -5.35 -6.42 15.29
CA VAL A 211 -5.29 -7.90 15.32
C VAL A 211 -3.92 -8.39 15.74
N GLU A 212 -2.84 -7.84 15.19
CA GLU A 212 -1.47 -8.24 15.55
C GLU A 212 -1.11 -7.83 16.99
N GLY A 213 -1.52 -6.65 17.42
CA GLY A 213 -1.22 -6.10 18.73
C GLY A 213 -2.07 -6.64 19.88
N ASP A 214 -3.22 -7.25 19.62
CA ASP A 214 -4.09 -7.80 20.65
C ASP A 214 -3.58 -9.17 21.11
N HIS A 215 -3.31 -9.30 22.43
CA HIS A 215 -2.83 -10.55 23.04
C HIS A 215 -3.96 -11.55 23.35
N GLU A 216 -5.20 -11.13 23.33
CA GLU A 216 -6.36 -12.01 23.59
C GLU A 216 -6.77 -12.76 22.31
N ILE A 217 -6.39 -12.27 21.13
CA ILE A 217 -6.59 -12.98 19.86
C ILE A 217 -5.50 -14.04 19.71
N THR A 218 -5.88 -15.31 19.70
CA THR A 218 -4.92 -16.41 19.53
C THR A 218 -4.24 -16.36 18.16
N GLN A 219 -3.00 -16.90 18.05
CA GLN A 219 -2.28 -16.88 16.78
C GLN A 219 -3.05 -17.59 15.64
N ASN A 220 -3.81 -18.64 15.96
CA ASN A 220 -4.65 -19.31 14.97
C ASN A 220 -5.76 -18.39 14.45
N ASN A 221 -6.46 -17.69 15.34
CA ASN A 221 -7.47 -16.71 14.96
C ASN A 221 -6.86 -15.56 14.16
N LYS A 222 -5.68 -15.04 14.54
CA LYS A 222 -4.96 -14.02 13.77
C LYS A 222 -4.70 -14.48 12.34
N ASN A 223 -4.12 -15.66 12.17
CA ASN A 223 -3.80 -16.22 10.86
C ASN A 223 -5.07 -16.42 10.01
N GLU A 224 -6.17 -16.87 10.62
CA GLU A 224 -7.44 -17.05 9.92
C GLU A 224 -8.06 -15.71 9.54
N ILE A 225 -8.04 -14.69 10.43
CA ILE A 225 -8.49 -13.33 10.11
C ILE A 225 -7.70 -12.74 8.93
N TYR A 226 -6.37 -12.92 8.90
CA TYR A 226 -5.56 -12.48 7.76
C TYR A 226 -5.94 -13.19 6.46
N SER A 227 -6.19 -14.48 6.51
CA SER A 227 -6.63 -15.26 5.34
C SER A 227 -8.02 -14.85 4.86
N ILE A 228 -8.95 -14.56 5.77
CA ILE A 228 -10.29 -14.02 5.45
C ILE A 228 -10.18 -12.65 4.75
N LEU A 229 -9.37 -11.74 5.29
CA LEU A 229 -9.17 -10.42 4.71
C LEU A 229 -8.46 -10.49 3.35
N ASP A 230 -7.47 -11.39 3.19
CA ASP A 230 -6.80 -11.62 1.92
C ASP A 230 -7.78 -12.16 0.87
N SER A 231 -8.62 -13.12 1.23
CA SER A 231 -9.69 -13.62 0.37
C SER A 231 -10.71 -12.52 0.02
N TYR A 232 -11.17 -11.77 1.00
CA TYR A 232 -12.10 -10.66 0.80
C TYR A 232 -11.58 -9.66 -0.22
N LEU A 233 -10.35 -9.19 -0.06
CA LEU A 233 -9.74 -8.21 -0.95
C LEU A 233 -9.49 -8.77 -2.36
N THR A 234 -8.94 -9.99 -2.44
CA THR A 234 -8.62 -10.62 -3.73
C THR A 234 -9.87 -10.91 -4.54
N ARG A 235 -10.92 -11.46 -3.92
CA ARG A 235 -12.19 -11.73 -4.61
C ARG A 235 -12.86 -10.43 -5.09
N ARG A 236 -12.85 -9.38 -4.27
CA ARG A 236 -13.36 -8.06 -4.65
C ARG A 236 -12.59 -7.45 -5.82
N PHE A 237 -11.26 -7.57 -5.80
CA PHE A 237 -10.41 -7.14 -6.91
C PHE A 237 -10.73 -7.90 -8.19
N LEU A 238 -10.80 -9.23 -8.14
CA LEU A 238 -11.14 -10.09 -9.28
C LEU A 238 -12.55 -9.82 -9.81
N CYS A 239 -13.50 -9.54 -8.94
CA CYS A 239 -14.87 -9.17 -9.33
C CYS A 239 -15.00 -7.69 -9.75
N GLY A 240 -13.98 -6.86 -9.58
CA GLY A 240 -13.99 -5.44 -9.94
C GLY A 240 -14.87 -4.55 -9.09
N LEU A 241 -15.07 -4.96 -7.86
CA LEU A 241 -15.86 -4.18 -6.92
C LEU A 241 -15.10 -2.94 -6.46
N THR A 242 -15.85 -1.90 -6.17
CA THR A 242 -15.28 -0.61 -5.77
C THR A 242 -14.54 -0.68 -4.44
N THR A 243 -13.45 0.07 -4.31
CA THR A 243 -12.72 0.30 -3.05
C THR A 243 -13.22 1.56 -2.32
N LYS A 244 -14.19 2.26 -2.89
CA LYS A 244 -14.81 3.41 -2.23
C LYS A 244 -15.37 2.99 -0.87
N ASN A 245 -15.20 3.84 0.11
CA ASN A 245 -15.69 3.64 1.47
C ASN A 245 -14.92 2.59 2.32
N TYR A 246 -13.76 2.10 1.87
CA TYR A 246 -12.93 1.17 2.66
C TYR A 246 -12.51 1.74 4.02
N ASN A 247 -12.32 3.07 4.14
CA ASN A 247 -12.07 3.73 5.42
C ASN A 247 -13.17 3.43 6.46
N ASN A 248 -14.45 3.56 6.09
CA ASN A 248 -15.57 3.28 7.01
C ASN A 248 -15.77 1.78 7.23
N ILE A 249 -15.63 0.96 6.17
CA ILE A 249 -15.82 -0.48 6.23
C ILE A 249 -14.80 -1.13 7.16
N PHE A 250 -13.52 -0.80 7.03
CA PHE A 250 -12.48 -1.39 7.88
C PHE A 250 -12.50 -0.85 9.30
N LEU A 251 -13.03 0.37 9.49
CA LEU A 251 -13.29 0.89 10.81
C LEU A 251 -14.47 0.15 11.48
N GLU A 252 -15.52 -0.20 10.73
CA GLU A 252 -16.60 -1.07 11.20
C GLU A 252 -16.05 -2.46 11.58
N TYR A 253 -15.19 -3.06 10.75
CA TYR A 253 -14.58 -4.36 11.02
C TYR A 253 -13.65 -4.33 12.25
N LEU A 254 -12.93 -3.24 12.45
CA LEU A 254 -12.12 -3.03 13.65
C LEU A 254 -13.01 -3.01 14.92
N LYS A 255 -14.12 -2.28 14.89
CA LYS A 255 -15.10 -2.24 15.99
C LYS A 255 -15.69 -3.62 16.24
N PHE A 256 -16.06 -4.34 15.18
CA PHE A 256 -16.59 -5.70 15.30
C PHE A 256 -15.60 -6.65 15.97
N LEU A 257 -14.32 -6.64 15.52
CA LEU A 257 -13.27 -7.50 16.09
C LEU A 257 -12.86 -7.11 17.50
N ASN A 258 -13.06 -5.85 17.92
CA ASN A 258 -12.86 -5.44 19.29
C ASN A 258 -13.84 -6.18 20.24
N ASP A 259 -15.05 -6.42 19.79
CA ASP A 259 -16.11 -7.08 20.57
C ASP A 259 -16.14 -8.60 20.35
N HIS A 260 -15.67 -9.10 19.19
CA HIS A 260 -15.75 -10.49 18.75
C HIS A 260 -14.39 -10.96 18.20
N LYS A 261 -13.54 -11.51 19.07
CA LYS A 261 -12.13 -11.81 18.75
C LYS A 261 -11.90 -13.12 17.98
N GLU A 262 -12.98 -13.84 17.63
CA GLU A 262 -12.90 -15.12 16.94
C GLU A 262 -13.05 -14.97 15.42
N ALA A 263 -12.17 -15.63 14.67
CA ALA A 263 -12.15 -15.60 13.21
C ALA A 263 -13.47 -16.10 12.59
N ILE A 264 -14.11 -17.11 13.20
CA ILE A 264 -15.38 -17.66 12.69
C ILE A 264 -16.52 -16.61 12.76
N SER A 265 -16.56 -15.84 13.84
CA SER A 265 -17.54 -14.76 14.01
C SER A 265 -17.31 -13.66 12.98
N PHE A 266 -16.03 -13.33 12.73
CA PHE A 266 -15.65 -12.35 11.72
C PHE A 266 -15.99 -12.81 10.30
N ARG A 267 -15.74 -14.09 9.95
CA ARG A 267 -16.16 -14.69 8.67
C ARG A 267 -17.66 -14.55 8.46
N THR A 268 -18.45 -14.97 9.42
CA THR A 268 -19.91 -14.87 9.36
C THR A 268 -20.37 -13.42 9.19
N HIS A 269 -19.72 -12.49 9.89
CA HIS A 269 -20.02 -11.06 9.76
C HIS A 269 -19.76 -10.54 8.33
N LEU A 270 -18.63 -10.88 7.71
CA LEU A 270 -18.34 -10.49 6.33
C LEU A 270 -19.33 -11.12 5.33
N GLN A 271 -19.66 -12.40 5.52
CA GLN A 271 -20.61 -13.11 4.66
C GLN A 271 -22.04 -12.53 4.73
N SER A 272 -22.40 -11.89 5.84
CA SER A 272 -23.71 -11.22 6.00
C SER A 272 -23.85 -9.92 5.22
N LYS A 273 -22.74 -9.37 4.68
CA LYS A 273 -22.73 -8.10 3.93
C LYS A 273 -23.24 -8.28 2.51
N THR A 274 -24.25 -7.50 2.12
CA THR A 274 -24.92 -7.61 0.81
C THR A 274 -24.77 -6.40 -0.07
N SER A 275 -24.31 -5.26 0.46
CA SER A 275 -24.11 -4.05 -0.33
C SER A 275 -22.88 -4.20 -1.24
N GLU A 276 -22.95 -3.73 -2.48
CA GLU A 276 -21.83 -3.75 -3.44
C GLU A 276 -20.54 -3.15 -2.87
N THR A 277 -20.66 -2.15 -1.99
CA THR A 277 -19.49 -1.50 -1.37
C THR A 277 -18.76 -2.39 -0.36
N ASN A 278 -19.45 -3.37 0.28
CA ASN A 278 -18.87 -4.18 1.34
C ASN A 278 -19.10 -5.69 1.19
N LEU A 279 -19.83 -6.18 0.19
CA LEU A 279 -20.08 -7.62 0.02
C LEU A 279 -18.76 -8.38 -0.22
N TRP A 280 -18.70 -9.61 0.29
CA TRP A 280 -17.65 -10.58 -0.02
C TRP A 280 -18.15 -11.47 -1.16
N PRO A 281 -17.51 -11.49 -2.35
CA PRO A 281 -18.01 -12.28 -3.48
C PRO A 281 -18.01 -13.77 -3.20
N SER A 282 -19.16 -14.41 -3.39
CA SER A 282 -19.32 -15.87 -3.32
C SER A 282 -18.61 -16.56 -4.49
N ASP A 283 -18.48 -17.90 -4.44
CA ASP A 283 -17.89 -18.69 -5.51
C ASP A 283 -18.63 -18.53 -6.86
N ASN A 284 -19.97 -18.49 -6.82
CA ASN A 284 -20.78 -18.28 -8.03
C ASN A 284 -20.50 -16.94 -8.67
N MET A 285 -20.49 -15.86 -7.88
CA MET A 285 -20.20 -14.52 -8.38
C MET A 285 -18.75 -14.42 -8.91
N LEU A 286 -17.79 -15.01 -8.22
CA LEU A 286 -16.39 -15.02 -8.63
C LEU A 286 -16.22 -15.76 -9.96
N LEU A 287 -16.81 -16.96 -10.11
CA LEU A 287 -16.75 -17.74 -11.35
C LEU A 287 -17.31 -16.96 -12.53
N GLU A 288 -18.52 -16.39 -12.39
CA GLU A 288 -19.14 -15.57 -13.41
C GLU A 288 -18.24 -14.40 -13.86
N LYS A 289 -17.69 -13.66 -12.87
CA LYS A 289 -16.83 -12.52 -13.16
C LYS A 289 -15.47 -12.90 -13.78
N LEU A 290 -14.90 -14.05 -13.44
CA LEU A 290 -13.64 -14.51 -14.04
C LEU A 290 -13.81 -14.89 -15.52
N ILE A 291 -15.00 -15.34 -15.94
CA ILE A 291 -15.29 -15.71 -17.33
C ILE A 291 -15.48 -14.45 -18.19
N ASP A 292 -16.29 -13.49 -17.73
CA ASP A 292 -16.78 -12.40 -18.59
C ASP A 292 -16.05 -11.06 -18.40
N ARG A 293 -15.37 -10.88 -17.27
CA ARG A 293 -14.88 -9.56 -16.92
C ARG A 293 -13.47 -9.32 -17.43
N PRO A 294 -13.22 -8.22 -18.18
CA PRO A 294 -11.87 -7.77 -18.51
C PRO A 294 -11.13 -7.36 -17.21
N LEU A 295 -10.14 -8.13 -16.84
CA LEU A 295 -9.34 -7.94 -15.64
C LEU A 295 -8.13 -7.04 -15.90
N TYR A 296 -7.42 -7.29 -17.03
CA TYR A 296 -6.25 -6.52 -17.42
C TYR A 296 -6.63 -5.10 -17.86
N ARG A 297 -5.88 -4.14 -17.33
CA ARG A 297 -5.85 -2.75 -17.81
C ARG A 297 -4.41 -2.29 -17.69
N GLU A 298 -3.97 -1.36 -18.51
CA GLU A 298 -2.58 -0.90 -18.57
C GLU A 298 -2.07 -0.17 -17.31
N GLU A 299 -2.89 -0.02 -16.27
CA GLU A 299 -2.48 0.55 -14.99
C GLU A 299 -1.43 -0.36 -14.29
N ARG A 300 -0.22 0.16 -14.10
CA ARG A 300 0.92 -0.58 -13.54
C ARG A 300 0.63 -1.32 -12.22
N LYS A 301 -0.10 -0.68 -11.31
CA LYS A 301 -0.45 -1.30 -10.01
C LYS A 301 -1.37 -2.50 -10.20
N ARG A 302 -2.35 -2.38 -11.09
CA ARG A 302 -3.31 -3.45 -11.38
C ARG A 302 -2.63 -4.64 -12.06
N THR A 303 -1.73 -4.38 -13.00
CA THR A 303 -0.92 -5.39 -13.67
C THR A 303 -0.08 -6.20 -12.67
N LYS A 304 0.54 -5.52 -11.69
CA LYS A 304 1.30 -6.19 -10.64
C LYS A 304 0.43 -7.09 -9.77
N SER A 305 -0.76 -6.64 -9.38
CA SER A 305 -1.70 -7.46 -8.59
C SER A 305 -2.13 -8.71 -9.34
N ILE A 306 -2.42 -8.62 -10.65
CA ILE A 306 -2.77 -9.77 -11.48
C ILE A 306 -1.60 -10.75 -11.59
N SER A 307 -0.39 -10.24 -11.84
CA SER A 307 0.82 -11.07 -11.92
C SER A 307 1.06 -11.85 -10.62
N ASN A 308 0.89 -11.20 -9.47
CA ASN A 308 1.06 -11.85 -8.17
C ASN A 308 -0.04 -12.89 -7.89
N ILE A 309 -1.30 -12.62 -8.27
CA ILE A 309 -2.39 -13.61 -8.17
C ILE A 309 -2.08 -14.85 -9.03
N LEU A 310 -1.64 -14.67 -10.28
CA LEU A 310 -1.27 -15.77 -11.15
C LEU A 310 -0.04 -16.54 -10.62
N LEU A 311 0.91 -15.85 -10.00
CA LEU A 311 2.05 -16.47 -9.34
C LEU A 311 1.65 -17.32 -8.12
N GLU A 312 0.69 -16.84 -7.32
CA GLU A 312 0.15 -17.65 -6.21
C GLU A 312 -0.62 -18.87 -6.70
N VAL A 313 -1.35 -18.76 -7.82
CA VAL A 313 -1.97 -19.91 -8.50
C VAL A 313 -0.91 -20.90 -8.97
N GLU A 314 0.18 -20.42 -9.56
CA GLU A 314 1.34 -21.24 -9.95
C GLU A 314 1.93 -21.99 -8.74
N GLN A 315 2.21 -21.25 -7.66
CA GLN A 315 2.77 -21.82 -6.43
C GLN A 315 1.86 -22.87 -5.79
N PHE A 316 0.54 -22.64 -5.80
CA PHE A 316 -0.44 -23.60 -5.28
C PHE A 316 -0.52 -24.88 -6.11
N LYS A 317 -0.40 -24.77 -7.44
CA LYS A 317 -0.39 -25.94 -8.35
C LYS A 317 0.88 -26.78 -8.23
N ARG A 318 2.00 -26.19 -7.77
CA ARG A 318 3.25 -26.92 -7.55
C ARG A 318 3.11 -27.89 -6.38
N GLY A 319 3.23 -29.17 -6.65
CA GLY A 319 3.25 -30.20 -5.62
C GLY A 319 4.55 -30.18 -4.81
N ARG A 320 4.55 -30.85 -3.63
CA ARG A 320 5.73 -30.96 -2.76
C ARG A 320 6.95 -31.61 -3.42
N ASN A 321 6.74 -32.41 -4.47
CA ASN A 321 7.79 -33.16 -5.18
C ASN A 321 8.35 -32.42 -6.39
N GLN A 322 7.91 -31.19 -6.66
CA GLN A 322 8.44 -30.38 -7.76
C GLN A 322 9.52 -29.45 -7.26
N GLU A 323 10.55 -29.23 -8.09
CA GLU A 323 11.60 -28.26 -7.77
C GLU A 323 11.00 -26.89 -7.48
N GLN A 324 11.42 -26.32 -6.35
CA GLN A 324 11.02 -24.96 -6.01
C GLN A 324 11.81 -23.98 -6.86
N VAL A 325 11.14 -23.30 -7.78
CA VAL A 325 11.74 -22.20 -8.55
C VAL A 325 11.55 -20.91 -7.79
N ASN A 326 12.66 -20.25 -7.49
CA ASN A 326 12.63 -18.94 -6.86
C ASN A 326 12.40 -17.86 -7.92
N PHE A 327 11.16 -17.40 -8.02
CA PHE A 327 10.76 -16.33 -8.97
C PHE A 327 11.05 -14.91 -8.47
N LEU A 328 11.60 -14.72 -7.27
CA LEU A 328 11.79 -13.42 -6.64
C LEU A 328 12.74 -12.48 -7.43
N ASN A 329 13.62 -13.04 -8.25
CA ASN A 329 14.59 -12.28 -9.03
C ASN A 329 14.29 -12.23 -10.54
N THR A 330 13.24 -12.89 -11.00
CA THR A 330 12.83 -12.86 -12.40
C THR A 330 11.66 -11.90 -12.56
N GLY A 331 11.87 -10.80 -13.30
CA GLY A 331 10.74 -9.94 -13.68
C GLY A 331 9.70 -10.77 -14.44
N LEU A 332 8.56 -11.04 -13.80
CA LEU A 332 7.43 -11.69 -14.44
C LEU A 332 6.52 -10.63 -15.06
N HIS A 333 6.18 -10.82 -16.32
CA HIS A 333 5.28 -9.96 -17.09
C HIS A 333 4.02 -10.72 -17.46
N ILE A 334 2.90 -10.00 -17.50
CA ILE A 334 1.66 -10.57 -18.03
C ILE A 334 1.79 -10.65 -19.55
N GLU A 335 1.43 -11.81 -20.07
CA GLU A 335 1.31 -12.08 -21.50
C GLU A 335 -0.14 -12.44 -21.85
N HIS A 336 -0.61 -11.90 -22.98
CA HIS A 336 -1.88 -12.26 -23.59
C HIS A 336 -1.65 -13.43 -24.56
N ILE A 337 -2.27 -14.57 -24.35
CA ILE A 337 -2.14 -15.68 -25.28
C ILE A 337 -2.78 -15.34 -26.63
N LEU A 338 -4.03 -14.91 -26.67
CA LEU A 338 -4.61 -14.18 -27.79
C LEU A 338 -4.12 -12.73 -27.69
N PRO A 339 -3.25 -12.24 -28.58
CA PRO A 339 -2.63 -10.93 -28.47
C PRO A 339 -3.64 -9.80 -28.67
N GLN A 340 -3.29 -8.59 -28.21
CA GLN A 340 -4.19 -7.43 -28.31
C GLN A 340 -4.44 -7.02 -29.77
N THR A 341 -3.43 -7.15 -30.64
CA THR A 341 -3.53 -6.95 -32.09
C THR A 341 -3.68 -8.29 -32.82
N TRP A 342 -4.62 -9.12 -32.36
CA TRP A 342 -4.82 -10.48 -32.84
C TRP A 342 -5.13 -10.54 -34.34
N PHE A 343 -5.78 -9.53 -34.92
CA PHE A 343 -6.14 -9.48 -36.34
C PHE A 343 -4.95 -9.66 -37.29
N GLU A 344 -3.71 -9.38 -36.85
CA GLU A 344 -2.53 -9.54 -37.68
C GLU A 344 -2.20 -11.01 -38.02
N ASN A 345 -2.43 -11.93 -37.10
CA ASN A 345 -1.96 -13.32 -37.22
C ASN A 345 -3.00 -14.38 -36.84
N TRP A 346 -4.24 -13.96 -36.53
CA TRP A 346 -5.30 -14.85 -36.08
C TRP A 346 -6.56 -14.65 -36.90
N THR A 347 -7.16 -15.73 -37.35
CA THR A 347 -8.41 -15.68 -38.08
C THR A 347 -9.63 -15.67 -37.14
N LEU A 348 -10.71 -15.06 -37.58
CA LEU A 348 -12.01 -15.13 -36.92
C LEU A 348 -12.89 -16.08 -37.76
N GLU A 349 -13.23 -17.26 -37.25
CA GLU A 349 -13.94 -18.30 -37.99
C GLU A 349 -13.33 -18.65 -39.37
N GLY A 350 -11.97 -18.60 -39.44
CA GLY A 350 -11.23 -18.92 -40.68
C GLY A 350 -11.01 -17.72 -41.61
N GLU A 351 -11.61 -16.56 -41.34
CA GLU A 351 -11.44 -15.33 -42.11
C GLU A 351 -10.45 -14.37 -41.43
N LEU A 352 -9.70 -13.64 -42.27
CA LEU A 352 -8.86 -12.54 -41.78
C LEU A 352 -9.72 -11.32 -41.46
N VAL A 353 -9.39 -10.66 -40.35
CA VAL A 353 -9.98 -9.37 -39.96
C VAL A 353 -8.99 -8.29 -40.34
N THR A 354 -9.47 -7.24 -41.04
CA THR A 354 -8.63 -6.09 -41.37
C THR A 354 -8.46 -5.16 -40.15
N GLU A 355 -7.44 -4.33 -40.16
CA GLU A 355 -7.26 -3.28 -39.14
C GLU A 355 -8.46 -2.33 -39.11
N ASP A 356 -8.99 -1.95 -40.29
CA ASP A 356 -10.19 -1.11 -40.41
C ASP A 356 -11.42 -1.77 -39.74
N ASP A 357 -11.64 -3.07 -39.97
CA ASP A 357 -12.75 -3.81 -39.34
C ASP A 357 -12.58 -3.83 -37.80
N PHE A 358 -11.33 -4.02 -37.32
CA PHE A 358 -11.04 -4.04 -35.91
C PHE A 358 -11.28 -2.67 -35.24
N GLU A 359 -10.85 -1.58 -35.88
CA GLU A 359 -11.07 -0.21 -35.39
C GLU A 359 -12.52 0.24 -35.46
N LEU A 360 -13.27 -0.20 -36.48
CA LEU A 360 -14.68 0.15 -36.66
C LEU A 360 -15.62 -0.63 -35.74
N SER A 361 -15.24 -1.84 -35.30
CA SER A 361 -16.13 -2.74 -34.57
C SER A 361 -16.77 -2.12 -33.31
N PRO A 362 -16.11 -1.30 -32.45
CA PRO A 362 -16.74 -0.70 -31.29
C PRO A 362 -17.86 0.31 -31.66
N PHE A 363 -17.78 0.91 -32.84
CA PHE A 363 -18.76 1.87 -33.32
C PHE A 363 -19.92 1.17 -34.01
N ALA A 364 -19.64 0.18 -34.86
CA ALA A 364 -20.62 -0.56 -35.61
C ALA A 364 -21.62 -1.33 -34.72
N VAL A 365 -21.13 -1.93 -33.62
CA VAL A 365 -21.99 -2.63 -32.67
C VAL A 365 -22.94 -1.71 -31.91
N ARG A 366 -22.62 -0.42 -31.78
CA ARG A 366 -23.49 0.56 -31.11
C ARG A 366 -24.71 1.00 -31.97
N THR A 367 -24.62 0.84 -33.29
CA THR A 367 -25.69 1.31 -34.22
C THR A 367 -26.77 0.27 -34.47
N GLU A 368 -26.73 -0.88 -33.82
CA GLU A 368 -27.67 -2.03 -33.93
C GLU A 368 -27.78 -2.63 -35.36
N ASP A 369 -27.02 -2.15 -36.33
CA ASP A 369 -27.13 -2.59 -37.73
C ASP A 369 -26.50 -3.97 -37.98
N ASP A 370 -25.74 -4.55 -36.99
CA ASP A 370 -25.00 -5.79 -37.13
C ASP A 370 -25.12 -6.70 -35.88
N LYS A 371 -26.35 -7.10 -35.53
CA LYS A 371 -26.60 -7.89 -34.26
C LYS A 371 -25.94 -9.26 -34.20
N GLU A 372 -25.64 -9.89 -35.31
CA GLU A 372 -25.01 -11.22 -35.43
C GLU A 372 -23.86 -11.24 -36.44
N GLY A 373 -23.46 -10.10 -36.95
CA GLY A 373 -22.48 -9.96 -38.00
C GLY A 373 -21.01 -9.96 -37.50
N LYS A 374 -20.12 -9.70 -38.45
CA LYS A 374 -18.66 -9.69 -38.25
C LYS A 374 -18.21 -8.83 -37.07
N TYR A 375 -18.78 -7.63 -36.94
CA TYR A 375 -18.39 -6.68 -35.90
C TYR A 375 -18.75 -7.15 -34.47
N HIS A 376 -19.93 -7.82 -34.30
CA HIS A 376 -20.30 -8.43 -33.02
C HIS A 376 -19.35 -9.55 -32.62
N LYS A 377 -18.89 -10.35 -33.57
CA LYS A 377 -17.90 -11.41 -33.32
C LYS A 377 -16.52 -10.86 -32.94
N ILE A 378 -16.09 -9.77 -33.61
CA ILE A 378 -14.87 -9.05 -33.29
C ILE A 378 -14.94 -8.51 -31.85
N GLU A 379 -16.06 -7.82 -31.50
CA GLU A 379 -16.23 -7.29 -30.13
C GLU A 379 -16.39 -8.39 -29.08
N GLY A 380 -17.01 -9.52 -29.41
CA GLY A 380 -17.06 -10.71 -28.57
C GLY A 380 -15.64 -11.20 -28.22
N ARG A 381 -14.77 -11.32 -29.22
CA ARG A 381 -13.35 -11.69 -29.04
C ARG A 381 -12.59 -10.63 -28.24
N ASN A 382 -12.78 -9.36 -28.55
CA ASN A 382 -12.14 -8.25 -27.85
C ASN A 382 -12.48 -8.22 -26.36
N LYS A 383 -13.69 -8.59 -25.96
CA LYS A 383 -14.07 -8.73 -24.54
C LYS A 383 -13.26 -9.81 -23.83
N MET A 384 -12.94 -10.92 -24.52
CA MET A 384 -12.18 -12.02 -23.94
C MET A 384 -10.68 -11.75 -23.80
N LEU A 385 -10.14 -10.78 -24.56
CA LEU A 385 -8.70 -10.44 -24.56
C LEU A 385 -8.15 -10.22 -23.15
N HIS A 386 -8.89 -9.49 -22.33
CA HIS A 386 -8.44 -9.03 -21.03
C HIS A 386 -9.01 -9.85 -19.86
N THR A 387 -9.72 -10.95 -20.12
CA THR A 387 -10.19 -11.87 -19.08
C THR A 387 -9.02 -12.70 -18.55
N ILE A 388 -9.14 -13.21 -17.32
CA ILE A 388 -8.05 -13.97 -16.69
C ILE A 388 -7.67 -15.22 -17.48
N GLY A 389 -8.62 -15.81 -18.18
CA GLY A 389 -8.41 -17.01 -19.03
C GLY A 389 -7.39 -16.77 -20.14
N ASN A 390 -7.34 -15.56 -20.68
CA ASN A 390 -6.38 -15.21 -21.73
C ASN A 390 -5.01 -14.75 -21.19
N LEU A 391 -4.89 -14.51 -19.87
CA LEU A 391 -3.67 -13.97 -19.28
C LEU A 391 -2.78 -15.08 -18.72
N THR A 392 -1.47 -14.91 -18.90
CA THR A 392 -0.47 -15.73 -18.21
C THR A 392 0.71 -14.87 -17.76
N ILE A 393 1.68 -15.49 -17.08
CA ILE A 393 2.92 -14.84 -16.67
C ILE A 393 4.10 -15.51 -17.37
N LEU A 394 4.98 -14.67 -17.90
CA LEU A 394 6.24 -15.09 -18.53
C LEU A 394 7.39 -14.27 -17.95
N THR A 395 8.62 -14.81 -18.07
CA THR A 395 9.82 -14.05 -17.74
C THR A 395 10.05 -12.93 -18.76
N SER A 396 10.75 -11.89 -18.35
CA SER A 396 11.10 -10.75 -19.22
C SER A 396 11.91 -11.13 -20.47
N SER A 397 12.62 -12.27 -20.41
CA SER A 397 13.37 -12.81 -21.56
C SER A 397 12.50 -13.55 -22.58
N LEU A 398 11.44 -14.22 -22.11
CA LEU A 398 10.55 -15.02 -22.98
C LEU A 398 9.45 -14.17 -23.61
N ASN A 399 8.93 -13.18 -22.91
CA ASN A 399 7.79 -12.37 -23.34
C ASN A 399 7.97 -11.76 -24.76
N PRO A 400 9.10 -11.12 -25.11
CA PRO A 400 9.28 -10.53 -26.44
C PRO A 400 9.28 -11.53 -27.60
N SER A 401 9.66 -12.80 -27.35
CA SER A 401 9.76 -13.84 -28.40
C SER A 401 8.39 -14.37 -28.84
N VAL A 402 7.36 -14.22 -28.02
CA VAL A 402 6.01 -14.70 -28.32
C VAL A 402 5.06 -13.61 -28.79
N SER A 403 5.20 -12.37 -28.34
CA SER A 403 4.46 -11.16 -28.76
C SER A 403 3.15 -11.43 -29.55
N ASN A 404 2.98 -10.85 -30.74
CA ASN A 404 1.77 -10.99 -31.59
C ASN A 404 1.73 -12.28 -32.45
N SER A 405 2.61 -13.26 -32.16
CA SER A 405 2.68 -14.50 -32.94
C SER A 405 1.39 -15.31 -32.91
N SER A 406 1.20 -16.20 -33.90
CA SER A 406 0.09 -17.13 -33.94
C SER A 406 0.13 -18.12 -32.75
N PHE A 407 -1.02 -18.73 -32.43
CA PHE A 407 -1.10 -19.67 -31.30
C PHE A 407 -0.08 -20.81 -31.37
N ILE A 408 0.11 -21.38 -32.55
CA ILE A 408 1.07 -22.50 -32.76
C ILE A 408 2.49 -22.09 -32.39
N VAL A 409 2.90 -20.85 -32.78
CA VAL A 409 4.22 -20.32 -32.42
C VAL A 409 4.31 -20.07 -30.93
N LYS A 410 3.32 -19.38 -30.32
CA LYS A 410 3.27 -19.14 -28.88
C LYS A 410 3.31 -20.44 -28.08
N LYS A 411 2.51 -21.44 -28.46
CA LYS A 411 2.47 -22.77 -27.83
C LYS A 411 3.84 -23.43 -27.84
N ARG A 412 4.55 -23.43 -28.97
CA ARG A 412 5.88 -24.00 -29.10
C ARG A 412 6.91 -23.29 -28.24
N GLU A 413 6.96 -21.96 -28.29
CA GLU A 413 7.94 -21.17 -27.54
C GLU A 413 7.71 -21.24 -26.02
N ILE A 414 6.44 -21.12 -25.59
CA ILE A 414 6.07 -21.27 -24.18
C ILE A 414 6.37 -22.68 -23.69
N GLY A 415 6.02 -23.71 -24.46
CA GLY A 415 6.25 -25.10 -24.09
C GLY A 415 7.72 -25.49 -24.02
N GLY A 416 8.55 -24.88 -24.89
CA GLY A 416 9.99 -25.17 -24.92
C GLY A 416 10.81 -24.42 -23.85
N GLN A 417 10.32 -23.30 -23.34
CA GLN A 417 11.11 -22.37 -22.53
C GLN A 417 10.50 -22.05 -21.16
N SER A 418 9.16 -22.17 -20.97
CA SER A 418 8.52 -21.90 -19.69
C SER A 418 8.49 -23.12 -18.78
N THR A 419 8.96 -22.95 -17.55
CA THR A 419 8.88 -23.99 -16.49
C THR A 419 7.64 -23.83 -15.60
N LEU A 420 6.74 -22.87 -15.92
CA LEU A 420 5.55 -22.61 -15.14
C LEU A 420 4.45 -23.64 -15.46
N ILE A 421 3.85 -24.22 -14.41
CA ILE A 421 2.78 -25.22 -14.53
C ILE A 421 1.53 -24.63 -15.16
N ILE A 422 1.19 -23.36 -14.83
CA ILE A 422 0.03 -22.67 -15.43
C ILE A 422 0.15 -22.55 -16.95
N ASN A 423 1.37 -22.62 -17.50
CA ASN A 423 1.65 -22.54 -18.92
C ASN A 423 1.59 -23.90 -19.62
N GLN A 424 1.62 -25.03 -18.89
CA GLN A 424 1.42 -26.35 -19.44
C GLN A 424 0.01 -26.53 -20.02
N TYR A 425 -0.98 -25.77 -19.52
CA TYR A 425 -2.35 -25.77 -20.02
C TYR A 425 -2.44 -25.59 -21.52
N PHE A 426 -1.58 -24.77 -22.11
CA PHE A 426 -1.58 -24.46 -23.55
C PHE A 426 -1.05 -25.63 -24.39
N GLN A 427 -0.27 -26.55 -23.82
CA GLN A 427 0.35 -27.66 -24.56
C GLN A 427 -0.67 -28.67 -25.04
N GLU A 428 -1.79 -28.82 -24.35
CA GLU A 428 -2.85 -29.79 -24.66
C GLU A 428 -3.89 -29.23 -25.66
N LYS A 429 -3.78 -27.92 -26.03
CA LYS A 429 -4.75 -27.25 -26.90
C LYS A 429 -4.26 -27.21 -28.34
N GLU A 430 -5.15 -27.44 -29.29
CA GLU A 430 -4.87 -27.32 -30.73
C GLU A 430 -5.11 -25.91 -31.25
N GLU A 431 -6.09 -25.23 -30.69
CA GLU A 431 -6.47 -23.85 -31.00
C GLU A 431 -6.67 -23.04 -29.73
N TRP A 432 -6.85 -21.74 -29.89
CA TRP A 432 -7.09 -20.82 -28.77
C TRP A 432 -8.23 -19.88 -29.14
N SER A 433 -9.44 -20.33 -28.91
CA SER A 433 -10.69 -19.61 -29.18
C SER A 433 -11.25 -18.94 -27.91
N GLU A 434 -12.35 -18.26 -28.06
CA GLU A 434 -13.12 -17.67 -26.98
C GLU A 434 -13.59 -18.71 -25.97
N ASP A 435 -14.00 -19.88 -26.46
CA ASP A 435 -14.42 -21.01 -25.62
C ASP A 435 -13.25 -21.56 -24.79
N GLU A 436 -12.06 -21.71 -25.39
CA GLU A 436 -10.85 -22.12 -24.70
C GLU A 436 -10.42 -21.13 -23.62
N ILE A 437 -10.58 -19.83 -23.87
CA ILE A 437 -10.33 -18.79 -22.89
C ILE A 437 -11.31 -18.92 -21.71
N ALA A 438 -12.61 -19.11 -21.99
CA ALA A 438 -13.63 -19.30 -20.96
C ALA A 438 -13.39 -20.58 -20.15
N GLU A 439 -13.01 -21.69 -20.78
CA GLU A 439 -12.66 -22.95 -20.11
C GLU A 439 -11.44 -22.77 -19.19
N ARG A 440 -10.42 -22.06 -19.66
CA ARG A 440 -9.26 -21.76 -18.79
C ARG A 440 -9.64 -20.86 -17.63
N SER A 441 -10.55 -19.91 -17.81
CA SER A 441 -11.06 -19.10 -16.68
C SER A 441 -11.69 -19.98 -15.61
N LYS A 442 -12.46 -21.02 -16.00
CA LYS A 442 -13.04 -22.00 -15.07
C LYS A 442 -11.96 -22.84 -14.40
N ALA A 443 -10.96 -23.32 -15.15
CA ALA A 443 -9.84 -24.08 -14.61
C ALA A 443 -8.98 -23.29 -13.63
N LEU A 444 -8.83 -21.99 -13.84
CA LEU A 444 -8.18 -21.06 -12.90
C LEU A 444 -9.05 -20.84 -11.66
N PHE A 445 -10.37 -20.69 -11.82
CA PHE A 445 -11.31 -20.56 -10.70
C PHE A 445 -11.22 -21.73 -9.74
N GLU A 446 -11.09 -22.97 -10.20
CA GLU A 446 -10.95 -24.17 -9.35
C GLU A 446 -9.74 -24.10 -8.41
N THR A 447 -8.71 -23.36 -8.79
CA THR A 447 -7.53 -23.14 -7.95
C THR A 447 -7.70 -21.88 -7.10
N ILE A 448 -8.17 -20.79 -7.67
CA ILE A 448 -8.39 -19.51 -7.02
C ILE A 448 -9.35 -19.65 -5.83
N SER A 449 -10.45 -20.38 -5.99
CA SER A 449 -11.44 -20.63 -4.92
C SER A 449 -10.89 -21.44 -3.74
N LYS A 450 -9.86 -22.28 -3.98
CA LYS A 450 -9.16 -23.05 -2.93
C LYS A 450 -8.12 -22.21 -2.19
N ILE A 451 -7.48 -21.25 -2.86
CA ILE A 451 -6.51 -20.34 -2.23
C ILE A 451 -7.25 -19.30 -1.41
N TRP A 452 -8.23 -18.64 -2.02
CA TRP A 452 -9.03 -17.57 -1.42
C TRP A 452 -10.45 -18.06 -1.17
N THR A 453 -10.62 -18.84 -0.10
CA THR A 453 -11.91 -19.43 0.28
C THR A 453 -12.92 -18.39 0.73
N TYR A 454 -14.20 -18.60 0.36
CA TYR A 454 -15.34 -17.76 0.80
C TYR A 454 -15.81 -18.12 2.20
#